data_f951f6445ccdfb31f7f9e3b5a9c896ec
#
_entry.id   f951f6445ccdfb31f7f9e3b5a9c896ec
#
_cell.length_a   1.000
_cell.length_b   1.000
_cell.length_c   1.000
_cell.angle_alpha   90.00
_cell.angle_beta   90.00
_cell.angle_gamma   90.00
#
_symmetry.space_group_name_H-M   'P 1'
#
loop_
_entity.id
_entity.type
_entity.pdbx_description
1 polymer ?
#
loop_
_entity_poly.entity_id
_entity_poly.type
_entity_poly.pdbx_seq_one_letter_code
_entity_poly.pdbx_strand_id
1 'polypeptide(L)'
;MRSDSVKTGSQQAPHRSLFNALGLTKEEMERPLVGIVSSYNEIVPGHMNLDKIVAAVKQGVAMAGGTPIVFPAIAVCDGIAMGHIGMKYSLVTRDLIADSTEAMAMAHQFDALVMVPNCDKNVPGLLMAAARLNIPTVFVSGGPMMAGHIHGHKTSLSSMFEAVGAYAAGKLDEDGLTECEMKTCPTCGSCSGMYTANSMNCLDRKSVV
;
A
#
# COMPACT_ATOMS: atom_id res chain seq x y z
N MET A 1 16.77 0.29 -21.97
CA MET A 1 15.95 0.12 -20.73
C MET A 1 16.85 -0.46 -19.65
N ARG A 2 16.55 -0.18 -18.37
CA ARG A 2 17.30 -0.81 -17.25
C ARG A 2 17.17 -2.32 -17.29
N SER A 3 15.94 -2.79 -17.56
CA SER A 3 15.61 -4.22 -17.69
C SER A 3 16.35 -4.95 -18.81
N ASP A 4 17.00 -4.25 -19.73
CA ASP A 4 17.80 -4.90 -20.76
C ASP A 4 18.97 -5.71 -20.17
N SER A 5 19.50 -5.30 -19.02
CA SER A 5 20.54 -6.03 -18.29
C SER A 5 20.12 -7.43 -17.84
N VAL A 6 18.84 -7.71 -17.73
CA VAL A 6 18.29 -9.03 -17.35
C VAL A 6 17.55 -9.73 -18.49
N LYS A 7 17.34 -9.07 -19.64
CA LYS A 7 16.56 -9.61 -20.76
C LYS A 7 17.38 -9.84 -22.03
N THR A 8 18.42 -9.01 -22.27
CA THR A 8 19.05 -8.90 -23.59
C THR A 8 20.42 -9.58 -23.61
N GLY A 9 20.74 -10.25 -24.72
CA GLY A 9 22.00 -10.94 -24.94
C GLY A 9 21.96 -12.43 -24.63
N SER A 10 22.97 -13.16 -25.07
CA SER A 10 23.04 -14.62 -24.91
C SER A 10 23.29 -15.03 -23.45
N GLN A 11 24.02 -14.22 -22.70
CA GLN A 11 24.32 -14.51 -21.27
C GLN A 11 23.07 -14.43 -20.39
N GLN A 12 22.02 -13.70 -20.81
CA GLN A 12 20.75 -13.56 -20.12
C GLN A 12 19.72 -14.66 -20.51
N ALA A 13 20.13 -15.65 -21.29
CA ALA A 13 19.26 -16.77 -21.63
C ALA A 13 18.70 -17.50 -20.38
N PRO A 14 19.47 -17.75 -19.31
CA PRO A 14 18.93 -18.31 -18.06
C PRO A 14 17.83 -17.42 -17.44
N HIS A 15 18.01 -16.09 -17.44
CA HIS A 15 17.01 -15.16 -16.92
C HIS A 15 15.71 -15.22 -17.74
N ARG A 16 15.82 -15.23 -19.08
CA ARG A 16 14.65 -15.37 -19.95
C ARG A 16 13.93 -16.71 -19.77
N SER A 17 14.66 -17.78 -19.46
CA SER A 17 14.04 -19.07 -19.10
C SER A 17 13.18 -18.94 -17.85
N LEU A 18 13.59 -18.15 -16.84
CA LEU A 18 12.80 -17.89 -15.65
C LEU A 18 11.60 -16.97 -15.97
N PHE A 19 11.77 -15.96 -16.81
CA PHE A 19 10.63 -15.17 -17.28
C PHE A 19 9.60 -15.99 -18.05
N ASN A 20 10.05 -16.95 -18.88
CA ASN A 20 9.15 -17.89 -19.55
C ASN A 20 8.40 -18.76 -18.53
N ALA A 21 9.04 -19.18 -17.43
CA ALA A 21 8.39 -19.93 -16.35
C ALA A 21 7.30 -19.10 -15.63
N LEU A 22 7.39 -17.77 -15.66
CA LEU A 22 6.34 -16.86 -15.19
C LEU A 22 5.21 -16.66 -16.22
N GLY A 23 5.33 -17.26 -17.41
CA GLY A 23 4.36 -17.14 -18.50
C GLY A 23 4.55 -15.91 -19.40
N LEU A 24 5.67 -15.18 -19.25
CA LEU A 24 5.95 -14.04 -20.13
C LEU A 24 6.32 -14.50 -21.54
N THR A 25 5.71 -13.86 -22.54
CA THR A 25 6.04 -14.10 -23.95
C THR A 25 7.30 -13.32 -24.35
N LYS A 26 7.84 -13.64 -25.55
CA LYS A 26 8.98 -12.92 -26.09
C LYS A 26 8.66 -11.44 -26.30
N GLU A 27 7.49 -11.14 -26.81
CA GLU A 27 6.99 -9.79 -27.06
C GLU A 27 6.84 -8.99 -25.76
N GLU A 28 6.38 -9.63 -24.68
CA GLU A 28 6.28 -9.00 -23.35
C GLU A 28 7.66 -8.72 -22.76
N MET A 29 8.63 -9.60 -22.98
CA MET A 29 10.02 -9.37 -22.55
C MET A 29 10.72 -8.24 -23.33
N GLU A 30 10.27 -7.88 -24.54
CA GLU A 30 10.78 -6.76 -25.32
C GLU A 30 10.29 -5.40 -24.79
N ARG A 31 9.22 -5.38 -23.97
CA ARG A 31 8.63 -4.18 -23.39
C ARG A 31 9.34 -3.74 -22.11
N PRO A 32 9.16 -2.49 -21.65
CA PRO A 32 9.61 -2.07 -20.33
C PRO A 32 8.99 -2.95 -19.23
N LEU A 33 9.81 -3.39 -18.27
CA LEU A 33 9.32 -4.07 -17.07
C LEU A 33 8.88 -3.03 -16.05
N VAL A 34 7.60 -3.05 -15.71
CA VAL A 34 7.01 -2.13 -14.73
C VAL A 34 6.66 -2.90 -13.46
N GLY A 35 7.38 -2.61 -12.38
CA GLY A 35 7.11 -3.18 -11.08
C GLY A 35 5.87 -2.53 -10.44
N ILE A 36 4.92 -3.35 -10.00
CA ILE A 36 3.76 -2.90 -9.23
C ILE A 36 3.96 -3.33 -7.79
N VAL A 37 4.22 -2.37 -6.91
CA VAL A 37 4.46 -2.63 -5.49
C VAL A 37 3.13 -2.57 -4.76
N SER A 38 2.63 -3.72 -4.32
CA SER A 38 1.35 -3.80 -3.62
C SER A 38 1.52 -4.18 -2.17
N SER A 39 0.89 -3.43 -1.28
CA SER A 39 0.82 -3.78 0.14
C SER A 39 -0.48 -4.50 0.53
N TYR A 40 -1.14 -5.14 -0.43
CA TYR A 40 -2.31 -5.98 -0.18
C TYR A 40 -2.08 -6.98 0.96
N ASN A 41 -3.02 -7.03 1.88
CA ASN A 41 -3.14 -8.05 2.93
C ASN A 41 -4.55 -7.97 3.54
N GLU A 42 -4.93 -8.99 4.30
CA GLU A 42 -6.27 -9.13 4.87
C GLU A 42 -6.38 -8.65 6.32
N ILE A 43 -5.25 -8.28 6.98
CA ILE A 43 -5.26 -7.83 8.38
C ILE A 43 -5.37 -6.31 8.51
N VAL A 44 -4.94 -5.54 7.48
CA VAL A 44 -5.01 -4.08 7.50
C VAL A 44 -6.26 -3.63 6.74
N PRO A 45 -7.26 -3.03 7.39
CA PRO A 45 -8.51 -2.63 6.72
C PRO A 45 -8.30 -1.74 5.49
N GLY A 46 -7.27 -0.89 5.53
CA GLY A 46 -6.88 -0.05 4.39
C GLY A 46 -6.34 -0.80 3.19
N HIS A 47 -5.97 -2.07 3.32
CA HIS A 47 -5.24 -2.82 2.30
C HIS A 47 -6.02 -3.96 1.66
N MET A 48 -7.14 -4.38 2.25
CA MET A 48 -7.86 -5.57 1.79
C MET A 48 -8.51 -5.47 0.40
N ASN A 49 -8.61 -4.28 -0.17
CA ASN A 49 -9.12 -4.07 -1.54
C ASN A 49 -8.03 -3.64 -2.54
N LEU A 50 -6.76 -3.63 -2.14
CA LEU A 50 -5.67 -3.21 -3.02
C LEU A 50 -5.44 -4.19 -4.19
N ASP A 51 -5.82 -5.44 -4.06
CA ASP A 51 -5.82 -6.45 -5.13
C ASP A 51 -6.61 -5.97 -6.36
N LYS A 52 -7.79 -5.37 -6.15
CA LYS A 52 -8.64 -4.84 -7.22
C LYS A 52 -8.00 -3.64 -7.91
N ILE A 53 -7.37 -2.76 -7.13
CA ILE A 53 -6.61 -1.62 -7.66
C ILE A 53 -5.42 -2.12 -8.47
N VAL A 54 -4.68 -3.09 -7.94
CA VAL A 54 -3.54 -3.72 -8.64
C VAL A 54 -3.97 -4.34 -9.97
N ALA A 55 -5.13 -5.01 -10.01
CA ALA A 55 -5.66 -5.57 -11.25
C ALA A 55 -5.90 -4.47 -12.31
N ALA A 56 -6.49 -3.34 -11.92
CA ALA A 56 -6.68 -2.19 -12.82
C ALA A 56 -5.35 -1.56 -13.25
N VAL A 57 -4.39 -1.43 -12.33
CA VAL A 57 -3.04 -0.93 -12.63
C VAL A 57 -2.33 -1.83 -13.65
N LYS A 58 -2.41 -3.16 -13.50
CA LYS A 58 -1.86 -4.11 -14.48
C LYS A 58 -2.43 -3.88 -15.87
N GLN A 59 -3.74 -3.71 -15.98
CA GLN A 59 -4.38 -3.41 -17.25
C GLN A 59 -3.87 -2.10 -17.85
N GLY A 60 -3.80 -1.02 -17.05
CA GLY A 60 -3.28 0.27 -17.49
C GLY A 60 -1.84 0.20 -18.00
N VAL A 61 -0.96 -0.49 -17.29
CA VAL A 61 0.43 -0.72 -17.70
C VAL A 61 0.51 -1.49 -19.01
N ALA A 62 -0.28 -2.57 -19.14
CA ALA A 62 -0.31 -3.37 -20.37
C ALA A 62 -0.84 -2.57 -21.57
N MET A 63 -1.89 -1.77 -21.39
CA MET A 63 -2.43 -0.88 -22.43
C MET A 63 -1.44 0.20 -22.86
N ALA A 64 -0.58 0.65 -21.93
CA ALA A 64 0.50 1.60 -22.23
C ALA A 64 1.74 0.94 -22.88
N GLY A 65 1.71 -0.37 -23.13
CA GLY A 65 2.80 -1.12 -23.76
C GLY A 65 3.91 -1.55 -22.81
N GLY A 66 3.69 -1.53 -21.50
CA GLY A 66 4.60 -2.09 -20.49
C GLY A 66 4.23 -3.51 -20.09
N THR A 67 5.16 -4.22 -19.48
CA THR A 67 4.93 -5.55 -18.89
C THR A 67 4.83 -5.41 -17.38
N PRO A 68 3.62 -5.59 -16.80
CA PRO A 68 3.37 -5.39 -15.37
C PRO A 68 3.77 -6.62 -14.56
N ILE A 69 4.60 -6.43 -13.53
CA ILE A 69 4.99 -7.48 -12.59
C ILE A 69 4.72 -7.01 -11.17
N VAL A 70 3.90 -7.77 -10.44
CA VAL A 70 3.51 -7.43 -9.06
C VAL A 70 4.49 -8.06 -8.08
N PHE A 71 4.90 -7.30 -7.06
CA PHE A 71 5.58 -7.81 -5.89
C PHE A 71 5.09 -7.13 -4.62
N PRO A 72 5.17 -7.79 -3.44
CA PRO A 72 4.57 -7.28 -2.23
C PRO A 72 5.44 -6.26 -1.50
N ALA A 73 4.78 -5.33 -0.80
CA ALA A 73 5.31 -4.63 0.35
C ALA A 73 4.51 -5.02 1.60
N ILE A 74 5.16 -5.04 2.76
CA ILE A 74 4.46 -5.29 4.03
C ILE A 74 3.70 -4.06 4.50
N ALA A 75 2.77 -4.25 5.43
CA ALA A 75 2.11 -3.19 6.15
C ALA A 75 1.69 -3.65 7.56
N VAL A 76 1.76 -2.74 8.53
CA VAL A 76 1.20 -2.91 9.87
C VAL A 76 0.06 -1.91 10.04
N CYS A 77 -1.03 -2.35 10.61
CA CYS A 77 -2.13 -1.45 10.98
C CYS A 77 -1.82 -0.80 12.33
N ASP A 78 -1.53 0.49 12.33
CA ASP A 78 -1.23 1.23 13.55
C ASP A 78 -2.40 1.18 14.55
N GLY A 79 -3.63 1.26 14.07
CA GLY A 79 -4.82 1.17 14.92
C GLY A 79 -4.95 -0.17 15.65
N ILE A 80 -4.66 -1.28 14.98
CA ILE A 80 -4.68 -2.62 15.61
C ILE A 80 -3.46 -2.82 16.52
N ALA A 81 -2.31 -2.25 16.17
CA ALA A 81 -1.08 -2.37 16.95
C ALA A 81 -1.05 -1.45 18.18
N MET A 82 -1.92 -0.47 18.26
CA MET A 82 -1.93 0.56 19.31
C MET A 82 -2.28 -0.02 20.69
N GLY A 83 -1.63 0.52 21.73
CA GLY A 83 -1.92 0.15 23.12
C GLY A 83 -1.27 -1.14 23.63
N HIS A 84 -0.50 -1.85 22.80
CA HIS A 84 0.22 -3.06 23.19
C HIS A 84 1.62 -3.14 22.55
N ILE A 85 2.34 -4.24 22.82
CA ILE A 85 3.72 -4.45 22.33
C ILE A 85 3.88 -4.32 20.81
N GLY A 86 2.83 -4.61 20.05
CA GLY A 86 2.79 -4.52 18.58
C GLY A 86 3.14 -3.14 18.04
N MET A 87 2.83 -2.07 18.78
CA MET A 87 3.12 -0.70 18.35
C MET A 87 4.61 -0.41 18.17
N LYS A 88 5.50 -1.15 18.86
CA LYS A 88 6.94 -1.06 18.67
C LYS A 88 7.41 -1.44 17.26
N TYR A 89 6.62 -2.25 16.56
CA TYR A 89 6.92 -2.71 15.21
C TYR A 89 6.37 -1.77 14.13
N SER A 90 5.44 -0.86 14.46
CA SER A 90 4.84 0.03 13.47
C SER A 90 5.89 0.91 12.78
N LEU A 91 6.63 1.72 13.53
CA LEU A 91 7.56 2.69 12.95
C LEU A 91 8.70 2.04 12.16
N VAL A 92 9.25 0.92 12.64
CA VAL A 92 10.35 0.22 11.97
C VAL A 92 9.94 -0.36 10.62
N THR A 93 8.66 -0.61 10.39
CA THR A 93 8.18 -1.09 9.08
C THR A 93 8.38 -0.08 7.96
N ARG A 94 8.44 1.20 8.25
CA ARG A 94 8.71 2.24 7.26
C ARG A 94 10.06 2.00 6.56
N ASP A 95 11.10 1.75 7.34
CA ASP A 95 12.45 1.51 6.81
C ASP A 95 12.51 0.14 6.12
N LEU A 96 11.93 -0.90 6.72
CA LEU A 96 11.84 -2.24 6.12
C LEU A 96 11.11 -2.23 4.77
N ILE A 97 10.04 -1.45 4.65
CA ILE A 97 9.30 -1.28 3.38
C ILE A 97 10.20 -0.61 2.34
N ALA A 98 10.90 0.46 2.74
CA ALA A 98 11.81 1.17 1.85
C ALA A 98 12.94 0.25 1.37
N ASP A 99 13.62 -0.42 2.28
CA ASP A 99 14.78 -1.28 2.01
C ASP A 99 14.38 -2.49 1.15
N SER A 100 13.29 -3.18 1.50
CA SER A 100 12.83 -4.35 0.73
C SER A 100 12.35 -3.97 -0.66
N THR A 101 11.67 -2.85 -0.81
CA THR A 101 11.20 -2.35 -2.12
C THR A 101 12.39 -1.96 -3.00
N GLU A 102 13.37 -1.26 -2.44
CA GLU A 102 14.61 -0.90 -3.14
C GLU A 102 15.37 -2.15 -3.59
N ALA A 103 15.55 -3.12 -2.69
CA ALA A 103 16.22 -4.38 -3.00
C ALA A 103 15.52 -5.14 -4.15
N MET A 104 14.20 -5.26 -4.10
CA MET A 104 13.41 -5.91 -5.16
C MET A 104 13.52 -5.18 -6.50
N ALA A 105 13.39 -3.86 -6.49
CA ALA A 105 13.44 -3.07 -7.71
C ALA A 105 14.83 -3.09 -8.37
N MET A 106 15.88 -3.00 -7.56
CA MET A 106 17.27 -3.03 -8.04
C MET A 106 17.69 -4.42 -8.51
N ALA A 107 17.34 -5.48 -7.78
CA ALA A 107 17.71 -6.85 -8.15
C ALA A 107 17.06 -7.28 -9.48
N HIS A 108 15.83 -6.87 -9.73
CA HIS A 108 15.08 -7.25 -10.94
C HIS A 108 15.11 -6.19 -12.04
N GLN A 109 15.81 -5.08 -11.83
CA GLN A 109 16.08 -4.03 -12.81
C GLN A 109 14.81 -3.48 -13.48
N PHE A 110 13.78 -3.17 -12.70
CA PHE A 110 12.56 -2.54 -13.23
C PHE A 110 12.87 -1.17 -13.87
N ASP A 111 12.19 -0.89 -14.97
CA ASP A 111 12.31 0.37 -15.72
C ASP A 111 11.49 1.49 -15.09
N ALA A 112 10.37 1.13 -14.50
CA ALA A 112 9.45 2.04 -13.79
C ALA A 112 8.69 1.30 -12.68
N LEU A 113 8.09 2.03 -11.76
CA LEU A 113 7.29 1.48 -10.68
C LEU A 113 5.91 2.13 -10.61
N VAL A 114 4.91 1.32 -10.24
CA VAL A 114 3.64 1.81 -9.72
C VAL A 114 3.51 1.33 -8.27
N MET A 115 3.42 2.26 -7.34
CA MET A 115 3.32 1.95 -5.92
C MET A 115 1.88 2.10 -5.45
N VAL A 116 1.36 1.05 -4.79
CA VAL A 116 -0.04 0.98 -4.34
C VAL A 116 -0.08 0.86 -2.82
N PRO A 117 0.19 1.98 -2.09
CA PRO A 117 0.15 2.04 -0.63
C PRO A 117 -1.23 2.43 -0.11
N ASN A 118 -1.44 2.29 1.21
CA ASN A 118 -2.60 2.92 1.85
C ASN A 118 -2.48 3.21 3.36
N CYS A 119 -1.45 2.80 4.07
CA CYS A 119 -1.38 2.94 5.54
C CYS A 119 -0.23 3.85 6.00
N ASP A 120 -0.27 4.24 7.29
CA ASP A 120 0.54 5.28 7.91
C ASP A 120 2.06 5.14 7.73
N LYS A 121 2.59 3.93 7.75
CA LYS A 121 4.03 3.68 7.56
C LYS A 121 4.33 3.18 6.15
N ASN A 122 3.33 2.63 5.48
CA ASN A 122 3.46 2.08 4.13
C ASN A 122 3.61 3.20 3.08
N VAL A 123 2.80 4.25 3.16
CA VAL A 123 2.90 5.41 2.25
C VAL A 123 4.29 6.06 2.34
N PRO A 124 4.79 6.49 3.53
CA PRO A 124 6.12 7.10 3.61
C PRO A 124 7.25 6.12 3.29
N GLY A 125 7.11 4.83 3.63
CA GLY A 125 8.12 3.82 3.29
C GLY A 125 8.30 3.67 1.78
N LEU A 126 7.22 3.62 1.02
CA LEU A 126 7.28 3.55 -0.44
C LEU A 126 7.76 4.86 -1.07
N LEU A 127 7.41 6.03 -0.50
CA LEU A 127 7.98 7.31 -0.94
C LEU A 127 9.50 7.37 -0.73
N MET A 128 9.99 6.86 0.40
CA MET A 128 11.43 6.74 0.65
C MET A 128 12.10 5.83 -0.39
N ALA A 129 11.50 4.68 -0.72
CA ALA A 129 12.01 3.78 -1.75
C ALA A 129 12.05 4.48 -3.12
N ALA A 130 10.99 5.19 -3.51
CA ALA A 130 10.94 5.92 -4.77
C ALA A 130 12.06 6.97 -4.87
N ALA A 131 12.26 7.75 -3.80
CA ALA A 131 13.31 8.77 -3.76
C ALA A 131 14.73 8.16 -3.84
N ARG A 132 14.96 7.00 -3.20
CA ARG A 132 16.25 6.30 -3.26
C ARG A 132 16.52 5.70 -4.63
N LEU A 133 15.50 5.09 -5.22
CA LEU A 133 15.60 4.41 -6.52
C LEU A 133 15.81 5.38 -7.68
N ASN A 134 15.19 6.56 -7.60
CA ASN A 134 15.24 7.58 -8.64
C ASN A 134 14.95 7.02 -10.05
N ILE A 135 13.87 6.25 -10.17
CA ILE A 135 13.33 5.74 -11.44
C ILE A 135 11.89 6.24 -11.58
N PRO A 136 11.33 6.33 -12.80
CA PRO A 136 9.97 6.78 -13.00
C PRO A 136 8.99 6.01 -12.12
N THR A 137 8.27 6.71 -11.25
CA THR A 137 7.38 6.10 -10.26
C THR A 137 6.07 6.87 -10.18
N VAL A 138 4.96 6.15 -10.10
CA VAL A 138 3.61 6.69 -9.90
C VAL A 138 3.00 6.06 -8.66
N PHE A 139 2.30 6.87 -7.85
CA PHE A 139 1.57 6.40 -6.68
C PHE A 139 0.07 6.30 -6.97
N VAL A 140 -0.52 5.20 -6.53
CA VAL A 140 -1.97 4.96 -6.61
C VAL A 140 -2.46 4.62 -5.21
N SER A 141 -3.10 5.58 -4.54
CA SER A 141 -3.64 5.38 -3.19
C SER A 141 -4.81 4.42 -3.17
N GLY A 142 -4.88 3.59 -2.12
CA GLY A 142 -6.02 2.73 -1.85
C GLY A 142 -7.29 3.47 -1.41
N GLY A 143 -7.18 4.74 -1.06
CA GLY A 143 -8.27 5.59 -0.62
C GLY A 143 -8.66 5.43 0.85
N PRO A 144 -9.41 6.40 1.42
CA PRO A 144 -9.87 6.39 2.80
C PRO A 144 -11.14 5.53 2.95
N MET A 145 -11.35 5.02 4.18
CA MET A 145 -12.66 4.52 4.58
C MET A 145 -13.67 5.66 4.72
N MET A 146 -14.94 5.36 4.63
CA MET A 146 -16.00 6.32 4.91
C MET A 146 -16.08 6.61 6.43
N ALA A 147 -16.50 7.83 6.77
CA ALA A 147 -16.82 8.16 8.14
C ALA A 147 -18.04 7.37 8.62
N GLY A 148 -18.01 6.92 9.86
CA GLY A 148 -19.17 6.36 10.52
C GLY A 148 -20.19 7.44 10.92
N HIS A 149 -21.37 7.01 11.35
CA HIS A 149 -22.43 7.90 11.84
C HIS A 149 -23.11 7.29 13.07
N ILE A 150 -23.10 8.04 14.16
CA ILE A 150 -23.78 7.68 15.41
C ILE A 150 -24.63 8.86 15.84
N HIS A 151 -25.92 8.63 16.07
CA HIS A 151 -26.92 9.66 16.46
C HIS A 151 -26.85 10.95 15.60
N GLY A 152 -26.64 10.79 14.29
CA GLY A 152 -26.57 11.92 13.35
C GLY A 152 -25.21 12.63 13.27
N HIS A 153 -24.23 12.23 14.08
CA HIS A 153 -22.86 12.79 14.07
C HIS A 153 -21.91 11.89 13.31
N LYS A 154 -21.00 12.51 12.54
CA LYS A 154 -19.90 11.79 11.87
C LYS A 154 -18.91 11.30 12.90
N THR A 155 -18.44 10.07 12.75
CA THR A 155 -17.46 9.42 13.62
C THR A 155 -16.25 8.92 12.83
N SER A 156 -15.15 8.77 13.52
CA SER A 156 -13.90 8.21 13.01
C SER A 156 -13.24 7.36 14.11
N LEU A 157 -12.10 6.75 13.82
CA LEU A 157 -11.36 6.02 14.84
C LEU A 157 -11.04 6.87 16.08
N SER A 158 -10.87 8.20 15.94
CA SER A 158 -10.71 9.10 17.10
C SER A 158 -11.92 9.09 18.02
N SER A 159 -13.13 9.05 17.45
CA SER A 159 -14.38 8.96 18.24
C SER A 159 -14.46 7.66 19.01
N MET A 160 -13.85 6.57 18.52
CA MET A 160 -13.79 5.30 19.24
C MET A 160 -12.92 5.42 20.50
N PHE A 161 -11.79 6.12 20.44
CA PHE A 161 -10.97 6.39 21.62
C PHE A 161 -11.69 7.26 22.65
N GLU A 162 -12.48 8.23 22.19
CA GLU A 162 -13.34 9.06 23.06
C GLU A 162 -14.43 8.20 23.74
N ALA A 163 -15.04 7.26 22.98
CA ALA A 163 -16.04 6.33 23.51
C ALA A 163 -15.47 5.42 24.60
N VAL A 164 -14.25 4.89 24.41
CA VAL A 164 -13.53 4.10 25.44
C VAL A 164 -13.30 4.92 26.70
N GLY A 165 -12.89 6.19 26.55
CA GLY A 165 -12.71 7.12 27.68
C GLY A 165 -14.03 7.42 28.39
N ALA A 166 -15.14 7.60 27.66
CA ALA A 166 -16.46 7.82 28.21
C ALA A 166 -16.99 6.59 28.97
N TYR A 167 -16.75 5.39 28.44
CA TYR A 167 -17.08 4.13 29.08
C TYR A 167 -16.33 3.97 30.40
N ALA A 168 -15.02 4.17 30.39
CA ALA A 168 -14.19 4.11 31.59
C ALA A 168 -14.59 5.13 32.67
N ALA A 169 -15.16 6.28 32.28
CA ALA A 169 -15.69 7.30 33.16
C ALA A 169 -17.14 7.06 33.61
N GLY A 170 -17.75 5.94 33.23
CA GLY A 170 -19.15 5.63 33.54
C GLY A 170 -20.20 6.52 32.86
N LYS A 171 -19.81 7.22 31.78
CA LYS A 171 -20.70 8.09 30.97
C LYS A 171 -21.34 7.40 29.79
N LEU A 172 -20.86 6.23 29.43
CA LEU A 172 -21.35 5.36 28.38
C LEU A 172 -21.47 3.96 28.95
N ASP A 173 -22.55 3.26 28.60
CA ASP A 173 -22.75 1.87 28.98
C ASP A 173 -22.17 0.91 27.94
N GLU A 174 -22.25 -0.39 28.18
CA GLU A 174 -21.72 -1.44 27.31
C GLU A 174 -22.44 -1.48 25.96
N ASP A 175 -23.75 -1.25 25.93
CA ASP A 175 -24.54 -1.23 24.71
C ASP A 175 -24.14 -0.03 23.82
N GLY A 176 -23.94 1.13 24.42
CA GLY A 176 -23.44 2.33 23.73
C GLY A 176 -22.01 2.15 23.21
N LEU A 177 -21.12 1.49 23.96
CA LEU A 177 -19.79 1.16 23.49
C LEU A 177 -19.84 0.23 22.28
N THR A 178 -20.64 -0.83 22.35
CA THR A 178 -20.86 -1.77 21.26
C THR A 178 -21.43 -1.09 20.01
N GLU A 179 -22.38 -0.15 20.19
CA GLU A 179 -22.90 0.64 19.08
C GLU A 179 -21.77 1.45 18.40
N CYS A 180 -20.87 2.06 19.18
CA CYS A 180 -19.71 2.78 18.67
C CYS A 180 -18.79 1.86 17.88
N GLU A 181 -18.47 0.67 18.39
CA GLU A 181 -17.63 -0.32 17.72
C GLU A 181 -18.17 -0.70 16.34
N MET A 182 -19.46 -0.97 16.26
CA MET A 182 -20.13 -1.42 15.03
C MET A 182 -20.27 -0.33 13.96
N LYS A 183 -20.34 0.94 14.36
CA LYS A 183 -20.70 2.04 13.45
C LYS A 183 -19.56 2.98 13.11
N THR A 184 -18.47 2.98 13.87
CA THR A 184 -17.38 3.97 13.70
C THR A 184 -16.55 3.75 12.43
N CYS A 185 -16.30 2.49 12.06
CA CYS A 185 -15.50 2.15 10.88
C CYS A 185 -16.31 1.28 9.90
N PRO A 186 -17.25 1.88 9.14
CA PRO A 186 -18.25 1.10 8.37
C PRO A 186 -17.71 0.50 7.07
N THR A 187 -16.55 0.91 6.58
CA THR A 187 -15.99 0.46 5.31
C THR A 187 -14.49 0.20 5.40
N CYS A 188 -13.92 -0.45 4.38
CA CYS A 188 -12.49 -0.66 4.24
C CYS A 188 -11.82 0.53 3.56
N GLY A 189 -10.62 0.87 4.02
CA GLY A 189 -9.84 2.00 3.56
C GLY A 189 -8.85 2.44 4.63
N SER A 190 -7.99 3.42 4.34
CA SER A 190 -7.21 4.07 5.38
C SER A 190 -8.14 4.81 6.34
N CYS A 191 -7.69 5.08 7.59
CA CYS A 191 -8.52 5.74 8.59
C CYS A 191 -9.23 6.98 8.04
N SER A 192 -10.51 7.17 8.36
CA SER A 192 -11.31 8.31 7.86
C SER A 192 -10.81 9.69 8.31
N GLY A 193 -9.98 9.76 9.36
CA GLY A 193 -9.32 10.98 9.81
C GLY A 193 -8.11 11.37 8.95
N MET A 194 -7.66 12.62 9.08
CA MET A 194 -6.45 13.14 8.42
C MET A 194 -5.19 12.73 9.20
N TYR A 195 -5.00 11.43 9.39
CA TYR A 195 -3.75 10.86 9.89
C TYR A 195 -2.69 10.82 8.78
N THR A 196 -1.53 10.23 9.07
CA THR A 196 -0.38 10.22 8.15
C THR A 196 -0.75 9.71 6.77
N ALA A 197 -1.49 8.59 6.66
CA ALA A 197 -1.84 8.02 5.36
C ALA A 197 -2.62 8.98 4.48
N ASN A 198 -3.73 9.54 4.95
CA ASN A 198 -4.55 10.45 4.15
C ASN A 198 -3.85 11.78 3.89
N SER A 199 -3.11 12.31 4.87
CA SER A 199 -2.34 13.55 4.70
C SER A 199 -1.29 13.38 3.60
N MET A 200 -0.52 12.29 3.62
CA MET A 200 0.50 12.03 2.61
C MET A 200 -0.09 11.67 1.25
N ASN A 201 -1.17 10.89 1.21
CA ASN A 201 -1.88 10.60 -0.04
C ASN A 201 -2.44 11.87 -0.70
N CYS A 202 -2.91 12.85 0.09
CA CYS A 202 -3.36 14.13 -0.45
C CYS A 202 -2.20 14.99 -0.98
N LEU A 203 -1.07 15.02 -0.26
CA LEU A 203 0.13 15.75 -0.68
C LEU A 203 0.75 15.12 -1.93
N ASP A 204 0.82 13.81 -1.96
CA ASP A 204 1.46 13.05 -3.04
C ASP A 204 0.61 12.90 -4.31
N ARG A 205 -0.63 13.37 -4.30
CA ARG A 205 -1.59 13.23 -5.41
C ARG A 205 -1.07 13.67 -6.79
N LYS A 206 0.04 14.40 -6.84
CA LYS A 206 0.67 14.90 -8.08
C LYS A 206 2.14 14.52 -8.21
N SER A 207 2.68 13.70 -7.31
CA SER A 207 4.09 13.33 -7.37
C SER A 207 4.29 12.25 -8.43
N VAL A 208 4.98 12.62 -9.49
CA VAL A 208 5.62 11.73 -10.45
C VAL A 208 7.12 11.95 -10.24
N VAL A 209 7.80 10.95 -9.71
CA VAL A 209 9.26 10.97 -9.53
C VAL A 209 9.92 10.35 -10.76
#